data_15bcf864c2213be5738899a80b0f380e
#
_entry.id   15bcf864c2213be5738899a80b0f380e
#
_cell.length_a   1.000
_cell.length_b   1.000
_cell.length_c   1.000
_cell.angle_alpha   90.00
_cell.angle_beta   90.00
_cell.angle_gamma   90.00
#
_symmetry.space_group_name_H-M   'P 1'
#
loop_
_entity.id
_entity.type
_entity.pdbx_description
1 polymer ?
#
loop_
_entity_poly.entity_id
_entity_poly.type
_entity_poly.pdbx_seq_one_letter_code
_entity_poly.pdbx_strand_id
1 'polypeptide(L)'
;AAGSDIVIVTSGVARRPGQTRIELAKTNVAIMKSIAPQVAKHAPNALCIIVANPVDVLTYAFLKYSGMKENQVIGSGTLLDTVRLTYKLSQELGIAQRSIKGYVFGEHGDTSFIPWSMVTVEGIKLDEYTKGARRLGIDANDFDPDEVITYVRKSGGEIIKRKGATFYGVANSVVDVCEALMGAQDLVTVVSSMMHGEYGVDDV
;
A
#
# COMPACT_ATOMS: atom_id res chain seq x y z
N ALA A 1 -15.40 -7.87 17.79
CA ALA A 1 -13.93 -8.04 17.71
C ALA A 1 -13.39 -9.09 18.69
N ALA A 2 -14.16 -9.48 19.72
CA ALA A 2 -13.67 -10.48 20.68
C ALA A 2 -13.42 -11.83 19.98
N GLY A 3 -12.18 -12.38 20.18
CA GLY A 3 -11.77 -13.65 19.57
C GLY A 3 -11.43 -13.59 18.08
N SER A 4 -11.30 -12.39 17.50
CA SER A 4 -10.83 -12.24 16.13
C SER A 4 -9.33 -12.48 16.03
N ASP A 5 -8.89 -13.19 14.98
CA ASP A 5 -7.47 -13.37 14.63
C ASP A 5 -6.94 -12.16 13.86
N ILE A 6 -7.79 -11.55 13.01
CA ILE A 6 -7.47 -10.36 12.22
C ILE A 6 -8.55 -9.30 12.44
N VAL A 7 -8.15 -8.06 12.64
CA VAL A 7 -9.03 -6.88 12.68
C VAL A 7 -8.65 -5.90 11.60
N ILE A 8 -9.54 -5.67 10.64
CA ILE A 8 -9.34 -4.70 9.55
C ILE A 8 -9.99 -3.38 9.96
N VAL A 9 -9.19 -2.31 10.07
CA VAL A 9 -9.64 -0.99 10.52
C VAL A 9 -9.82 -0.07 9.30
N THR A 10 -11.06 0.06 8.86
CA THR A 10 -11.46 0.96 7.76
C THR A 10 -12.12 2.25 8.25
N SER A 11 -12.20 2.42 9.58
CA SER A 11 -12.89 3.55 10.21
C SER A 11 -12.15 4.85 9.96
N GLY A 12 -12.82 5.78 9.32
CA GLY A 12 -12.31 7.10 9.00
C GLY A 12 -13.30 7.88 8.14
N VAL A 13 -13.16 9.20 8.10
CA VAL A 13 -13.94 10.03 7.18
C VAL A 13 -13.17 10.25 5.88
N ALA A 14 -13.88 10.26 4.77
CA ALA A 14 -13.32 10.62 3.48
C ALA A 14 -13.00 12.13 3.42
N ARG A 15 -11.99 12.48 2.63
CA ARG A 15 -11.61 13.88 2.39
C ARG A 15 -12.76 14.64 1.71
N ARG A 16 -13.13 15.79 2.27
CA ARG A 16 -14.13 16.68 1.68
C ARG A 16 -13.48 17.65 0.67
N PRO A 17 -14.24 18.16 -0.32
CA PRO A 17 -13.76 19.23 -1.17
C PRO A 17 -13.29 20.43 -0.33
N GLY A 18 -12.09 20.96 -0.64
CA GLY A 18 -11.50 22.09 0.09
C GLY A 18 -10.81 21.74 1.42
N GLN A 19 -10.97 20.53 1.95
CA GLN A 19 -10.30 20.08 3.18
C GLN A 19 -8.83 19.79 2.92
N THR A 20 -7.95 20.28 3.81
CA THR A 20 -6.52 19.98 3.77
C THR A 20 -6.24 18.54 4.23
N ARG A 21 -5.07 17.99 3.85
CA ARG A 21 -4.62 16.66 4.33
C ARG A 21 -4.42 16.65 5.85
N ILE A 22 -3.93 17.76 6.42
CA ILE A 22 -3.70 17.90 7.87
C ILE A 22 -5.03 17.87 8.65
N GLU A 23 -6.06 18.59 8.17
CA GLU A 23 -7.39 18.58 8.81
C GLU A 23 -8.02 17.18 8.76
N LEU A 24 -7.89 16.48 7.65
CA LEU A 24 -8.32 15.07 7.53
C LEU A 24 -7.57 14.19 8.53
N ALA A 25 -6.24 14.32 8.60
CA ALA A 25 -5.42 13.55 9.51
C ALA A 25 -5.84 13.80 10.97
N LYS A 26 -6.02 15.03 11.39
CA LYS A 26 -6.48 15.36 12.77
C LYS A 26 -7.80 14.67 13.09
N THR A 27 -8.78 14.72 12.18
CA THR A 27 -10.08 14.08 12.39
C THR A 27 -9.94 12.55 12.51
N ASN A 28 -9.20 11.93 11.61
CA ASN A 28 -9.06 10.48 11.57
C ASN A 28 -8.18 9.95 12.71
N VAL A 29 -7.15 10.69 13.14
CA VAL A 29 -6.37 10.38 14.35
C VAL A 29 -7.25 10.41 15.61
N ALA A 30 -8.18 11.35 15.73
CA ALA A 30 -9.12 11.37 16.84
C ALA A 30 -10.03 10.12 16.85
N ILE A 31 -10.44 9.63 15.68
CA ILE A 31 -11.17 8.36 15.54
C ILE A 31 -10.28 7.19 15.98
N MET A 32 -9.02 7.11 15.53
CA MET A 32 -8.08 6.06 15.98
C MET A 32 -7.88 6.08 17.47
N LYS A 33 -7.72 7.26 18.10
CA LYS A 33 -7.61 7.42 19.54
C LYS A 33 -8.79 6.81 20.31
N SER A 34 -10.00 6.86 19.73
CA SER A 34 -11.21 6.28 20.31
C SER A 34 -11.29 4.75 20.11
N ILE A 35 -10.88 4.26 18.93
CA ILE A 35 -11.08 2.87 18.52
C ILE A 35 -9.93 1.97 18.99
N ALA A 36 -8.69 2.39 18.88
CA ALA A 36 -7.52 1.56 19.12
C ALA A 36 -7.50 0.92 20.54
N PRO A 37 -7.78 1.66 21.63
CA PRO A 37 -7.85 1.03 22.95
C PRO A 37 -8.97 -0.02 23.09
N GLN A 38 -10.07 0.16 22.35
CA GLN A 38 -11.19 -0.80 22.38
C GLN A 38 -10.82 -2.08 21.63
N VAL A 39 -10.14 -1.95 20.49
CA VAL A 39 -9.63 -3.12 19.76
C VAL A 39 -8.64 -3.89 20.62
N ALA A 40 -7.65 -3.22 21.21
CA ALA A 40 -6.68 -3.85 22.09
C ALA A 40 -7.32 -4.56 23.30
N LYS A 41 -8.35 -3.95 23.90
CA LYS A 41 -9.11 -4.55 25.01
C LYS A 41 -9.86 -5.80 24.62
N HIS A 42 -10.51 -5.82 23.47
CA HIS A 42 -11.42 -6.90 23.06
C HIS A 42 -10.80 -7.96 22.15
N ALA A 43 -9.68 -7.63 21.49
CA ALA A 43 -8.95 -8.53 20.60
C ALA A 43 -7.42 -8.37 20.82
N PRO A 44 -6.88 -8.61 22.02
CA PRO A 44 -5.48 -8.31 22.35
C PRO A 44 -4.45 -9.12 21.57
N ASN A 45 -4.85 -10.25 21.02
CA ASN A 45 -3.99 -11.13 20.24
C ASN A 45 -4.17 -11.01 18.73
N ALA A 46 -5.10 -10.16 18.26
CA ALA A 46 -5.37 -9.99 16.86
C ALA A 46 -4.24 -9.28 16.13
N LEU A 47 -4.10 -9.60 14.85
CA LEU A 47 -3.32 -8.79 13.89
C LEU A 47 -4.22 -7.68 13.34
N CYS A 48 -3.76 -6.44 13.40
CA CYS A 48 -4.55 -5.29 12.98
C CYS A 48 -4.03 -4.74 11.65
N ILE A 49 -4.91 -4.61 10.66
CA ILE A 49 -4.61 -4.03 9.35
C ILE A 49 -5.32 -2.69 9.23
N ILE A 50 -4.57 -1.61 9.19
CA ILE A 50 -5.09 -0.26 9.05
C ILE A 50 -5.21 0.08 7.55
N VAL A 51 -6.39 0.54 7.15
CA VAL A 51 -6.73 0.81 5.73
C VAL A 51 -7.17 2.25 5.51
N ALA A 52 -7.72 2.89 6.55
CA ALA A 52 -8.20 4.27 6.48
C ALA A 52 -7.05 5.26 6.23
N ASN A 53 -7.33 6.33 5.46
CA ASN A 53 -6.34 7.35 5.10
C ASN A 53 -6.36 8.58 6.05
N PRO A 54 -5.19 9.22 6.24
CA PRO A 54 -3.86 8.89 5.70
C PRO A 54 -3.25 7.65 6.42
N VAL A 55 -3.07 6.58 5.67
CA VAL A 55 -2.84 5.24 6.24
C VAL A 55 -1.58 5.15 7.10
N ASP A 56 -0.47 5.75 6.70
CA ASP A 56 0.80 5.69 7.43
C ASP A 56 0.66 6.38 8.80
N VAL A 57 0.09 7.60 8.81
CA VAL A 57 -0.21 8.35 10.05
C VAL A 57 -1.18 7.59 10.95
N LEU A 58 -2.20 6.95 10.37
CA LEU A 58 -3.20 6.23 11.15
C LEU A 58 -2.67 4.90 11.69
N THR A 59 -1.76 4.25 10.98
CA THR A 59 -1.06 3.05 11.46
C THR A 59 -0.22 3.38 12.70
N TYR A 60 0.59 4.44 12.60
CA TYR A 60 1.37 4.95 13.74
C TYR A 60 0.47 5.33 14.93
N ALA A 61 -0.57 6.12 14.67
CA ALA A 61 -1.50 6.54 15.71
C ALA A 61 -2.22 5.35 16.37
N PHE A 62 -2.67 4.38 15.58
CA PHE A 62 -3.31 3.17 16.09
C PHE A 62 -2.36 2.39 17.00
N LEU A 63 -1.11 2.17 16.57
CA LEU A 63 -0.10 1.49 17.38
C LEU A 63 0.13 2.22 18.72
N LYS A 64 0.36 3.52 18.68
CA LYS A 64 0.60 4.32 19.90
C LYS A 64 -0.60 4.35 20.86
N TYR A 65 -1.84 4.40 20.36
CA TYR A 65 -3.03 4.44 21.20
C TYR A 65 -3.53 3.07 21.65
N SER A 66 -3.27 2.02 20.91
CA SER A 66 -3.64 0.66 21.29
C SER A 66 -2.72 0.06 22.36
N GLY A 67 -1.44 0.42 22.35
CA GLY A 67 -0.41 -0.23 23.15
C GLY A 67 -0.18 -1.70 22.76
N MET A 68 -0.63 -2.12 21.60
CA MET A 68 -0.36 -3.45 21.05
C MET A 68 1.11 -3.58 20.62
N LYS A 69 1.57 -4.79 20.41
CA LYS A 69 2.93 -5.02 19.92
C LYS A 69 3.04 -4.56 18.46
N GLU A 70 4.21 -4.06 18.07
CA GLU A 70 4.45 -3.56 16.72
C GLU A 70 4.21 -4.60 15.65
N ASN A 71 4.61 -5.84 15.88
CA ASN A 71 4.35 -6.95 14.96
C ASN A 71 2.88 -7.38 14.85
N GLN A 72 1.98 -6.75 15.60
CA GLN A 72 0.54 -6.95 15.51
C GLN A 72 -0.18 -5.85 14.70
N VAL A 73 0.50 -4.77 14.32
CA VAL A 73 -0.13 -3.62 13.65
C VAL A 73 0.61 -3.28 12.38
N ILE A 74 -0.09 -3.37 11.26
CA ILE A 74 0.41 -2.96 9.94
C ILE A 74 -0.62 -2.06 9.26
N GLY A 75 -0.15 -1.21 8.37
CA GLY A 75 -1.00 -0.46 7.45
C GLY A 75 -0.95 -1.03 6.05
N SER A 76 -2.00 -0.86 5.26
CA SER A 76 -2.00 -1.26 3.85
C SER A 76 -0.94 -0.53 3.02
N GLY A 77 -0.47 0.64 3.48
CA GLY A 77 0.64 1.37 2.87
C GLY A 77 0.54 1.51 1.37
N THR A 78 1.64 1.26 0.69
CA THR A 78 1.76 1.30 -0.78
C THR A 78 1.42 -0.04 -1.47
N LEU A 79 0.73 -0.95 -0.79
CA LEU A 79 0.33 -2.24 -1.33
C LEU A 79 -0.47 -2.12 -2.64
N LEU A 80 -1.54 -1.31 -2.63
CA LEU A 80 -2.35 -1.08 -3.83
C LEU A 80 -1.57 -0.28 -4.90
N ASP A 81 -0.68 0.60 -4.51
CA ASP A 81 0.19 1.33 -5.44
C ASP A 81 1.14 0.38 -6.18
N THR A 82 1.63 -0.64 -5.49
CA THR A 82 2.43 -1.73 -6.07
C THR A 82 1.63 -2.52 -7.11
N VAL A 83 0.37 -2.84 -6.84
CA VAL A 83 -0.51 -3.49 -7.83
C VAL A 83 -0.73 -2.59 -9.05
N ARG A 84 -0.91 -1.28 -8.85
CA ARG A 84 -1.04 -0.31 -9.94
C ARG A 84 0.23 -0.18 -10.77
N LEU A 85 1.40 -0.23 -10.14
CA LEU A 85 2.69 -0.24 -10.82
C LEU A 85 2.80 -1.44 -11.76
N THR A 86 2.60 -2.65 -11.25
CA THR A 86 2.72 -3.86 -12.07
C THR A 86 1.66 -3.92 -13.18
N TYR A 87 0.45 -3.42 -12.91
CA TYR A 87 -0.59 -3.27 -13.92
C TYR A 87 -0.17 -2.28 -15.03
N LYS A 88 0.29 -1.07 -14.67
CA LYS A 88 0.71 -0.07 -15.66
C LYS A 88 1.84 -0.60 -16.53
N LEU A 89 2.87 -1.21 -15.92
CA LEU A 89 3.96 -1.82 -16.65
C LEU A 89 3.49 -2.97 -17.56
N SER A 90 2.51 -3.77 -17.13
CA SER A 90 1.97 -4.84 -17.97
C SER A 90 1.32 -4.30 -19.25
N GLN A 91 0.66 -3.15 -19.16
CA GLN A 91 0.08 -2.48 -20.32
C GLN A 91 1.14 -1.89 -21.24
N GLU A 92 2.16 -1.24 -20.69
CA GLU A 92 3.27 -0.66 -21.47
C GLU A 92 4.10 -1.73 -22.18
N LEU A 93 4.38 -2.83 -21.51
CA LEU A 93 5.25 -3.89 -22.04
C LEU A 93 4.48 -4.95 -22.84
N GLY A 94 3.14 -4.93 -22.84
CA GLY A 94 2.33 -5.94 -23.51
C GLY A 94 2.47 -7.36 -22.95
N ILE A 95 2.77 -7.50 -21.64
CA ILE A 95 3.00 -8.80 -20.96
C ILE A 95 2.06 -9.01 -19.78
N ALA A 96 1.94 -10.24 -19.31
CA ALA A 96 1.10 -10.56 -18.17
C ALA A 96 1.61 -9.88 -16.90
N GLN A 97 0.71 -9.25 -16.12
CA GLN A 97 1.04 -8.56 -14.88
C GLN A 97 1.78 -9.48 -13.89
N ARG A 98 1.43 -10.75 -13.81
CA ARG A 98 2.06 -11.74 -12.90
C ARG A 98 3.55 -11.98 -13.19
N SER A 99 4.02 -11.68 -14.41
CA SER A 99 5.43 -11.80 -14.81
C SER A 99 6.28 -10.63 -14.32
N ILE A 100 5.66 -9.56 -13.83
CA ILE A 100 6.33 -8.36 -13.35
C ILE A 100 6.42 -8.40 -11.84
N LYS A 101 7.62 -8.20 -11.30
CA LYS A 101 7.87 -7.99 -9.86
C LYS A 101 8.46 -6.61 -9.67
N GLY A 102 7.92 -5.88 -8.72
CA GLY A 102 8.34 -4.53 -8.36
C GLY A 102 7.48 -4.01 -7.23
N TYR A 103 7.96 -2.98 -6.57
CA TYR A 103 7.31 -2.41 -5.39
C TYR A 103 7.29 -0.89 -5.46
N VAL A 104 6.30 -0.29 -4.81
CA VAL A 104 6.26 1.13 -4.52
C VAL A 104 6.58 1.32 -3.05
N PHE A 105 7.54 2.17 -2.73
CA PHE A 105 7.99 2.46 -1.37
C PHE A 105 7.68 3.89 -0.97
N GLY A 106 7.90 4.18 0.31
CA GLY A 106 7.67 5.48 0.92
C GLY A 106 6.22 5.68 1.38
N GLU A 107 5.84 6.91 1.63
CA GLU A 107 4.50 7.30 2.04
C GLU A 107 3.45 6.89 1.00
N HIS A 108 2.29 6.40 1.44
CA HIS A 108 1.14 6.27 0.55
C HIS A 108 0.62 7.66 0.16
N GLY A 109 1.23 8.26 -0.86
CA GLY A 109 0.94 9.64 -1.26
C GLY A 109 1.88 10.15 -2.35
N ASP A 110 2.09 11.47 -2.34
CA ASP A 110 2.83 12.16 -3.40
C ASP A 110 4.35 11.93 -3.34
N THR A 111 4.87 11.46 -2.20
CA THR A 111 6.30 11.18 -1.99
C THR A 111 6.67 9.71 -2.20
N SER A 112 5.71 8.84 -2.52
CA SER A 112 5.99 7.45 -2.89
C SER A 112 6.96 7.37 -4.07
N PHE A 113 7.77 6.32 -4.13
CA PHE A 113 8.75 6.14 -5.20
C PHE A 113 8.87 4.68 -5.64
N ILE A 114 9.41 4.46 -6.82
CA ILE A 114 9.66 3.14 -7.39
C ILE A 114 11.17 2.93 -7.41
N PRO A 115 11.73 1.95 -6.68
CA PRO A 115 13.12 1.56 -6.83
C PRO A 115 13.29 0.74 -8.12
N TRP A 116 13.49 1.41 -9.24
CA TRP A 116 13.55 0.81 -10.57
C TRP A 116 14.57 -0.33 -10.69
N SER A 117 15.66 -0.27 -9.92
CA SER A 117 16.67 -1.34 -9.86
C SER A 117 16.13 -2.67 -9.32
N MET A 118 14.99 -2.65 -8.62
CA MET A 118 14.31 -3.83 -8.07
C MET A 118 13.17 -4.33 -8.97
N VAL A 119 12.83 -3.61 -10.03
CA VAL A 119 11.77 -4.03 -10.95
C VAL A 119 12.31 -5.08 -11.92
N THR A 120 11.64 -6.24 -11.98
CA THR A 120 12.06 -7.37 -12.82
C THR A 120 10.89 -7.93 -13.62
N VAL A 121 11.21 -8.56 -14.74
CA VAL A 121 10.30 -9.40 -15.53
C VAL A 121 10.85 -10.82 -15.50
N GLU A 122 10.14 -11.75 -14.85
CA GLU A 122 10.58 -13.15 -14.65
C GLU A 122 12.02 -13.24 -14.10
N GLY A 123 12.36 -12.34 -13.16
CA GLY A 123 13.70 -12.30 -12.52
C GLY A 123 14.78 -11.56 -13.32
N ILE A 124 14.51 -11.13 -14.54
CA ILE A 124 15.42 -10.32 -15.35
C ILE A 124 15.15 -8.85 -15.03
N LYS A 125 16.19 -8.06 -14.76
CA LYS A 125 16.04 -6.62 -14.53
C LYS A 125 15.31 -5.95 -15.69
N LEU A 126 14.44 -5.02 -15.39
CA LEU A 126 13.55 -4.38 -16.38
C LEU A 126 14.31 -3.78 -17.56
N ASP A 127 15.44 -3.10 -17.31
CA ASP A 127 16.28 -2.51 -18.35
C ASP A 127 16.98 -3.56 -19.22
N GLU A 128 17.38 -4.69 -18.65
CA GLU A 128 17.95 -5.82 -19.39
C GLU A 128 16.88 -6.52 -20.23
N TYR A 129 15.68 -6.70 -19.67
CA TYR A 129 14.55 -7.29 -20.35
C TYR A 129 14.17 -6.46 -21.60
N THR A 130 13.98 -5.16 -21.46
CA THR A 130 13.61 -4.28 -22.57
C THR A 130 14.68 -4.23 -23.68
N LYS A 131 15.96 -4.18 -23.30
CA LYS A 131 17.08 -4.28 -24.26
C LYS A 131 17.10 -5.64 -24.99
N GLY A 132 16.87 -6.73 -24.26
CA GLY A 132 16.83 -8.10 -24.81
C GLY A 132 15.66 -8.28 -25.77
N ALA A 133 14.46 -7.86 -25.39
CA ALA A 133 13.26 -7.92 -26.23
C ALA A 133 13.45 -7.20 -27.57
N ARG A 134 14.00 -5.99 -27.57
CA ARG A 134 14.31 -5.23 -28.79
C ARG A 134 15.30 -5.94 -29.72
N ARG A 135 16.34 -6.59 -29.17
CA ARG A 135 17.29 -7.38 -29.96
C ARG A 135 16.63 -8.56 -30.66
N LEU A 136 15.55 -9.09 -30.09
CA LEU A 136 14.77 -10.19 -30.68
C LEU A 136 13.65 -9.70 -31.60
N GLY A 137 13.54 -8.38 -31.86
CA GLY A 137 12.46 -7.80 -32.67
C GLY A 137 11.09 -7.82 -31.97
N ILE A 138 11.06 -8.04 -30.66
CA ILE A 138 9.86 -7.91 -29.83
C ILE A 138 9.69 -6.43 -29.53
N ASP A 139 8.53 -5.90 -29.85
CA ASP A 139 8.18 -4.51 -29.58
C ASP A 139 7.97 -4.32 -28.05
N ALA A 140 9.08 -4.15 -27.35
CA ALA A 140 9.03 -3.68 -25.97
C ALA A 140 8.98 -2.16 -26.03
N ASN A 141 7.79 -1.62 -25.90
CA ASN A 141 7.57 -0.19 -25.90
C ASN A 141 8.50 0.52 -24.91
N ASP A 142 9.02 1.66 -25.32
CA ASP A 142 9.65 2.60 -24.39
C ASP A 142 8.55 3.12 -23.46
N PHE A 143 8.76 3.00 -22.17
CA PHE A 143 7.90 3.62 -21.18
C PHE A 143 8.66 4.76 -20.48
N ASP A 144 7.91 5.77 -20.08
CA ASP A 144 8.45 6.86 -19.28
C ASP A 144 8.26 6.54 -17.78
N PRO A 145 9.34 6.37 -17.01
CA PRO A 145 9.27 6.16 -15.57
C PRO A 145 8.46 7.22 -14.82
N ASP A 146 8.51 8.48 -15.25
CA ASP A 146 7.79 9.58 -14.63
C ASP A 146 6.28 9.52 -14.93
N GLU A 147 5.89 9.05 -16.11
CA GLU A 147 4.49 8.76 -16.40
C GLU A 147 3.96 7.60 -15.58
N VAL A 148 4.75 6.54 -15.40
CA VAL A 148 4.36 5.37 -14.60
C VAL A 148 4.12 5.77 -13.15
N ILE A 149 5.05 6.46 -12.48
CA ILE A 149 4.86 6.89 -11.09
C ILE A 149 3.71 7.90 -10.96
N THR A 150 3.54 8.78 -11.94
CA THR A 150 2.42 9.72 -11.99
C THR A 150 1.09 8.99 -12.09
N TYR A 151 0.98 7.96 -12.92
CA TYR A 151 -0.20 7.11 -13.02
C TYR A 151 -0.51 6.44 -11.67
N VAL A 152 0.49 5.85 -11.03
CA VAL A 152 0.33 5.18 -9.72
C VAL A 152 -0.25 6.15 -8.69
N ARG A 153 0.37 7.32 -8.52
CA ARG A 153 -0.04 8.35 -7.54
C ARG A 153 -1.43 8.93 -7.81
N LYS A 154 -1.79 9.15 -9.07
CA LYS A 154 -3.05 9.80 -9.46
C LYS A 154 -4.23 8.85 -9.60
N SER A 155 -4.00 7.54 -9.72
CA SER A 155 -5.06 6.55 -9.97
C SER A 155 -6.19 6.59 -8.95
N GLY A 156 -5.89 6.73 -7.66
CA GLY A 156 -6.89 6.86 -6.60
C GLY A 156 -7.79 8.08 -6.80
N GLY A 157 -7.18 9.24 -7.08
CA GLY A 157 -7.91 10.49 -7.34
C GLY A 157 -8.83 10.42 -8.56
N GLU A 158 -8.36 9.79 -9.65
CA GLU A 158 -9.17 9.59 -10.85
C GLU A 158 -10.37 8.66 -10.62
N ILE A 159 -10.20 7.61 -9.82
CA ILE A 159 -11.31 6.73 -9.43
C ILE A 159 -12.33 7.49 -8.57
N ILE A 160 -11.88 8.25 -7.57
CA ILE A 160 -12.74 9.07 -6.71
C ILE A 160 -13.54 10.08 -7.54
N LYS A 161 -12.88 10.74 -8.48
CA LYS A 161 -13.54 11.71 -9.38
C LYS A 161 -14.67 11.09 -10.20
N ARG A 162 -14.52 9.83 -10.62
CA ARG A 162 -15.52 9.14 -11.46
C ARG A 162 -16.59 8.39 -10.66
N LYS A 163 -16.24 7.86 -9.48
CA LYS A 163 -17.08 6.94 -8.69
C LYS A 163 -17.40 7.45 -7.28
N GLY A 164 -16.86 8.59 -6.88
CA GLY A 164 -17.04 9.17 -5.54
C GLY A 164 -16.13 8.58 -4.47
N ALA A 165 -15.70 7.32 -4.59
CA ALA A 165 -14.82 6.64 -3.65
C ALA A 165 -14.04 5.51 -4.32
N THR A 166 -12.98 5.01 -3.63
CA THR A 166 -12.24 3.79 -4.01
C THR A 166 -12.43 2.72 -2.93
N PHE A 167 -12.70 1.48 -3.32
CA PHE A 167 -12.85 0.37 -2.37
C PHE A 167 -12.50 -1.00 -2.96
N TYR A 168 -12.72 -1.28 -4.22
CA TYR A 168 -12.49 -2.62 -4.77
C TYR A 168 -11.02 -3.03 -4.79
N GLY A 169 -10.15 -2.16 -5.32
CA GLY A 169 -8.71 -2.47 -5.40
C GLY A 169 -8.09 -2.66 -4.03
N VAL A 170 -8.37 -1.77 -3.08
CA VAL A 170 -7.84 -1.89 -1.72
C VAL A 170 -8.40 -3.12 -1.01
N ALA A 171 -9.67 -3.48 -1.23
CA ALA A 171 -10.25 -4.68 -0.64
C ALA A 171 -9.51 -5.94 -1.10
N ASN A 172 -9.27 -6.09 -2.41
CA ASN A 172 -8.49 -7.22 -2.93
C ASN A 172 -7.08 -7.27 -2.35
N SER A 173 -6.37 -6.13 -2.31
CA SER A 173 -5.02 -6.08 -1.74
C SER A 173 -4.99 -6.47 -0.25
N VAL A 174 -6.01 -6.10 0.52
CA VAL A 174 -6.13 -6.49 1.93
C VAL A 174 -6.43 -7.98 2.06
N VAL A 175 -7.22 -8.58 1.16
CA VAL A 175 -7.48 -10.02 1.14
C VAL A 175 -6.19 -10.80 0.94
N ASP A 176 -5.33 -10.40 -0.02
CA ASP A 176 -4.03 -11.05 -0.26
C ASP A 176 -3.16 -11.07 1.02
N VAL A 177 -3.15 -9.96 1.78
CA VAL A 177 -2.45 -9.88 3.06
C VAL A 177 -3.09 -10.78 4.11
N CYS A 178 -4.42 -10.81 4.21
CA CYS A 178 -5.12 -11.70 5.14
C CYS A 178 -4.82 -13.18 4.86
N GLU A 179 -4.83 -13.59 3.59
CA GLU A 179 -4.49 -14.96 3.18
C GLU A 179 -3.06 -15.33 3.60
N ALA A 180 -2.10 -14.42 3.40
CA ALA A 180 -0.72 -14.64 3.83
C ALA A 180 -0.62 -14.75 5.36
N LEU A 181 -1.26 -13.84 6.11
CA LEU A 181 -1.27 -13.86 7.57
C LEU A 181 -1.93 -15.11 8.16
N MET A 182 -2.89 -15.70 7.45
CA MET A 182 -3.54 -16.96 7.83
C MET A 182 -2.75 -18.20 7.39
N GLY A 183 -1.57 -18.04 6.82
CA GLY A 183 -0.71 -19.15 6.39
C GLY A 183 -1.15 -19.81 5.09
N ALA A 184 -2.02 -19.18 4.30
CA ALA A 184 -2.44 -19.72 3.01
C ALA A 184 -1.34 -19.63 1.94
N GLN A 185 -0.44 -18.66 2.08
CA GLN A 185 0.70 -18.46 1.16
C GLN A 185 1.80 -17.63 1.83
N ASP A 186 3.04 -17.85 1.41
CA ASP A 186 4.16 -16.96 1.76
C ASP A 186 4.12 -15.72 0.86
N LEU A 187 4.03 -14.54 1.46
CA LEU A 187 3.95 -13.28 0.73
C LEU A 187 5.07 -12.33 1.17
N VAL A 188 5.84 -11.84 0.20
CA VAL A 188 6.74 -10.70 0.38
C VAL A 188 6.07 -9.49 -0.25
N THR A 189 5.74 -8.49 0.54
CA THR A 189 5.02 -7.30 0.07
C THR A 189 5.39 -6.07 0.89
N VAL A 190 4.87 -4.93 0.49
CA VAL A 190 5.06 -3.63 1.14
C VAL A 190 3.85 -3.31 2.02
N VAL A 191 4.13 -2.87 3.25
CA VAL A 191 3.11 -2.45 4.23
C VAL A 191 3.66 -1.26 5.02
N SER A 192 2.80 -0.47 5.65
CA SER A 192 3.25 0.50 6.65
C SER A 192 3.55 -0.24 7.97
N SER A 193 4.73 -0.03 8.51
CA SER A 193 5.17 -0.56 9.81
C SER A 193 6.05 0.45 10.52
N MET A 194 6.23 0.30 11.84
CA MET A 194 7.15 1.12 12.61
C MET A 194 8.59 0.93 12.12
N MET A 195 9.34 2.02 12.03
CA MET A 195 10.76 2.05 11.66
C MET A 195 11.64 2.32 12.86
N HIS A 196 12.77 1.59 12.95
CA HIS A 196 13.75 1.67 14.02
C HIS A 196 15.16 1.91 13.46
N GLY A 197 15.32 2.86 12.57
CA GLY A 197 16.56 3.19 11.89
C GLY A 197 16.71 2.61 10.49
N GLU A 198 15.79 1.75 10.05
CA GLU A 198 15.76 1.27 8.67
C GLU A 198 15.61 2.46 7.71
N TYR A 199 16.38 2.45 6.63
CA TYR A 199 16.43 3.53 5.64
C TYR A 199 16.81 4.91 6.21
N GLY A 200 17.40 4.97 7.43
CA GLY A 200 17.72 6.21 8.12
C GLY A 200 16.51 6.92 8.75
N VAL A 201 15.42 6.21 8.94
CA VAL A 201 14.16 6.73 9.52
C VAL A 201 13.89 6.01 10.84
N ASP A 202 13.51 6.75 11.88
CA ASP A 202 13.29 6.21 13.21
C ASP A 202 12.04 6.80 13.86
N ASP A 203 11.32 5.97 14.64
CA ASP A 203 10.07 6.30 15.35
C ASP A 203 8.97 6.92 14.46
N VAL A 204 8.77 6.36 13.27
CA VAL A 204 7.73 6.76 12.31
C VAL A 204 6.97 5.57 11.74
#